data_a5c2099da0a25f63a3dd41d92a2782ad
#
_entry.id   a5c2099da0a25f63a3dd41d92a2782ad
#
_cell.length_a   1.000
_cell.length_b   1.000
_cell.length_c   1.000
_cell.angle_alpha   90.00
_cell.angle_beta   90.00
_cell.angle_gamma   90.00
#
_symmetry.space_group_name_H-M   'P 1'
#
loop_
_entity.id
_entity.type
_entity.pdbx_description
1 polymer ?
#
loop_
_entity_poly.entity_id
_entity_poly.type
_entity_poly.pdbx_seq_one_letter_code
_entity_poly.pdbx_strand_id
1 'polypeptide(L)'
;KAKNVLNKMQGDATLTESDKAQMYYYFAYIDSVNDDLKSAKRNYKKFLSIEDADPRLKSNVISMLGQLSYAEGSYKTAIDYMEQWIAMESNPSSLGFDIIAASYWQLKDKKKALKFSERALCVAKANKSKPKESTYNLLVALYNENERINDMLPLFEELVRFYPKKRYWTQLSGVYGELKQENKQLSALEAAHDQRLLDKETEYVSLYQLLMRAEAPLKAARVISYGLEKEYVEENEKHLKYLAQGWHM
;
A
#
# COMPACT_ATOMS: atom_id res chain seq x y z
N LYS A 1 -10.52 -15.78 29.10
CA LYS A 1 -11.87 -16.28 29.53
C LYS A 1 -12.56 -17.04 28.37
N ALA A 2 -12.71 -16.45 27.17
CA ALA A 2 -13.42 -17.10 26.04
C ALA A 2 -12.82 -18.47 25.65
N LYS A 3 -11.48 -18.59 25.52
CA LYS A 3 -10.81 -19.87 25.20
C LYS A 3 -11.09 -20.97 26.22
N ASN A 4 -11.22 -20.62 27.51
CA ASN A 4 -11.54 -21.58 28.58
C ASN A 4 -12.98 -22.11 28.46
N VAL A 5 -13.94 -21.30 28.01
CA VAL A 5 -15.30 -21.74 27.75
C VAL A 5 -15.32 -22.73 26.57
N LEU A 6 -14.67 -22.39 25.48
CA LEU A 6 -14.56 -23.25 24.31
C LEU A 6 -13.87 -24.59 24.64
N ASN A 7 -12.81 -24.58 25.48
CA ASN A 7 -12.15 -25.81 25.94
C ASN A 7 -13.08 -26.73 26.72
N LYS A 8 -14.00 -26.18 27.54
CA LYS A 8 -15.01 -26.99 28.23
C LYS A 8 -16.03 -27.61 27.28
N MET A 9 -16.38 -26.88 26.20
CA MET A 9 -17.29 -27.39 25.18
C MET A 9 -16.66 -28.52 24.35
N GLN A 10 -15.35 -28.55 24.18
CA GLN A 10 -14.65 -29.51 23.32
C GLN A 10 -14.89 -30.99 23.71
N GLY A 11 -15.22 -31.27 24.98
CA GLY A 11 -15.52 -32.61 25.49
C GLY A 11 -17.01 -32.93 25.55
N ASP A 12 -17.90 -32.02 25.12
CA ASP A 12 -19.33 -32.20 25.21
C ASP A 12 -19.83 -33.07 24.04
N ALA A 13 -20.34 -34.26 24.38
CA ALA A 13 -20.86 -35.23 23.42
C ALA A 13 -22.20 -34.81 22.80
N THR A 14 -22.85 -33.78 23.31
CA THR A 14 -24.15 -33.28 22.81
C THR A 14 -24.00 -32.29 21.67
N LEU A 15 -22.79 -31.83 21.38
CA LEU A 15 -22.52 -30.87 20.31
C LEU A 15 -22.78 -31.47 18.93
N THR A 16 -23.60 -30.79 18.15
CA THR A 16 -23.80 -31.08 16.73
C THR A 16 -22.50 -30.79 15.91
N GLU A 17 -22.44 -31.33 14.70
CA GLU A 17 -21.29 -31.00 13.81
C GLU A 17 -21.23 -29.50 13.51
N SER A 18 -22.37 -28.83 13.35
CA SER A 18 -22.42 -27.36 13.20
C SER A 18 -21.88 -26.64 14.42
N ASP A 19 -22.18 -27.07 15.65
CA ASP A 19 -21.64 -26.48 16.88
C ASP A 19 -20.11 -26.66 16.97
N LYS A 20 -19.63 -27.85 16.59
CA LYS A 20 -18.18 -28.13 16.53
C LYS A 20 -17.49 -27.26 15.50
N ALA A 21 -18.08 -27.04 14.33
CA ALA A 21 -17.57 -26.14 13.32
C ALA A 21 -17.45 -24.71 13.87
N GLN A 22 -18.54 -24.20 14.47
CA GLN A 22 -18.53 -22.87 15.06
C GLN A 22 -17.51 -22.71 16.19
N MET A 23 -17.36 -23.75 17.02
CA MET A 23 -16.32 -23.79 18.05
C MET A 23 -14.90 -23.67 17.45
N TYR A 24 -14.59 -24.42 16.38
CA TYR A 24 -13.29 -24.30 15.71
C TYR A 24 -13.07 -22.94 15.06
N TYR A 25 -14.12 -22.33 14.52
CA TYR A 25 -14.05 -20.96 14.01
C TYR A 25 -13.63 -19.97 15.10
N TYR A 26 -14.27 -20.03 16.28
CA TYR A 26 -13.92 -19.14 17.39
C TYR A 26 -12.54 -19.45 17.98
N PHE A 27 -12.15 -20.72 18.06
CA PHE A 27 -10.76 -21.03 18.44
C PHE A 27 -9.77 -20.38 17.49
N ALA A 28 -9.98 -20.54 16.19
CA ALA A 28 -9.09 -19.97 15.18
C ALA A 28 -9.03 -18.44 15.26
N TYR A 29 -10.17 -17.79 15.47
CA TYR A 29 -10.24 -16.35 15.66
C TYR A 29 -9.44 -15.89 16.88
N ILE A 30 -9.65 -16.53 18.03
CA ILE A 30 -8.92 -16.22 19.28
C ILE A 30 -7.42 -16.45 19.11
N ASP A 31 -7.04 -17.55 18.46
CA ASP A 31 -5.63 -17.86 18.20
C ASP A 31 -5.00 -16.81 17.27
N SER A 32 -5.73 -16.35 16.24
CA SER A 32 -5.28 -15.26 15.36
C SER A 32 -5.05 -13.94 16.11
N VAL A 33 -5.98 -13.59 17.01
CA VAL A 33 -5.86 -12.35 17.83
C VAL A 33 -4.67 -12.44 18.81
N ASN A 34 -4.33 -13.65 19.25
CA ASN A 34 -3.19 -13.90 20.15
C ASN A 34 -1.87 -14.17 19.39
N ASP A 35 -1.84 -13.95 18.09
CA ASP A 35 -0.69 -14.17 17.21
C ASP A 35 -0.21 -15.64 17.14
N ASP A 36 -1.05 -16.59 17.58
CA ASP A 36 -0.79 -18.02 17.39
C ASP A 36 -1.30 -18.49 16.01
N LEU A 37 -0.58 -18.06 14.98
CA LEU A 37 -0.97 -18.30 13.59
C LEU A 37 -1.03 -19.79 13.24
N LYS A 38 -0.21 -20.63 13.87
CA LYS A 38 -0.21 -22.10 13.64
C LYS A 38 -1.49 -22.73 14.16
N SER A 39 -1.91 -22.40 15.38
CA SER A 39 -3.14 -22.91 15.97
C SER A 39 -4.37 -22.37 15.24
N ALA A 40 -4.35 -21.07 14.87
CA ALA A 40 -5.41 -20.46 14.06
C ALA A 40 -5.62 -21.21 12.75
N LYS A 41 -4.57 -21.44 11.98
CA LYS A 41 -4.60 -22.16 10.71
C LYS A 41 -5.11 -23.60 10.88
N ARG A 42 -4.66 -24.30 11.92
CA ARG A 42 -5.12 -25.66 12.23
C ARG A 42 -6.63 -25.67 12.53
N ASN A 43 -7.12 -24.74 13.33
CA ASN A 43 -8.52 -24.67 13.71
C ASN A 43 -9.42 -24.22 12.53
N TYR A 44 -8.96 -23.30 11.68
CA TYR A 44 -9.66 -22.97 10.44
C TYR A 44 -9.76 -24.16 9.49
N LYS A 45 -8.70 -24.99 9.35
CA LYS A 45 -8.75 -26.22 8.55
C LYS A 45 -9.73 -27.24 9.12
N LYS A 46 -9.79 -27.39 10.45
CA LYS A 46 -10.79 -28.24 11.10
C LYS A 46 -12.21 -27.75 10.83
N PHE A 47 -12.45 -26.45 10.88
CA PHE A 47 -13.73 -25.87 10.48
C PHE A 47 -14.10 -26.28 9.06
N LEU A 48 -13.20 -26.15 8.08
CA LEU A 48 -13.48 -26.49 6.69
C LEU A 48 -13.67 -27.99 6.44
N SER A 49 -13.17 -28.86 7.33
CA SER A 49 -13.36 -30.31 7.21
C SER A 49 -14.74 -30.79 7.66
N ILE A 50 -15.54 -29.91 8.27
CA ILE A 50 -16.89 -30.24 8.71
C ILE A 50 -17.87 -29.86 7.60
N GLU A 51 -18.62 -30.85 7.11
CA GLU A 51 -19.56 -30.70 5.99
C GLU A 51 -20.68 -29.71 6.34
N ASP A 52 -21.24 -29.82 7.53
CA ASP A 52 -22.34 -28.98 8.06
C ASP A 52 -21.87 -27.59 8.55
N ALA A 53 -20.66 -27.19 8.25
CA ALA A 53 -20.17 -25.84 8.60
C ALA A 53 -20.95 -24.77 7.82
N ASP A 54 -21.30 -23.65 8.50
CA ASP A 54 -22.04 -22.53 7.91
C ASP A 54 -21.36 -22.03 6.62
N PRO A 55 -22.04 -22.11 5.46
CA PRO A 55 -21.47 -21.66 4.17
C PRO A 55 -21.01 -20.21 4.17
N ARG A 56 -21.68 -19.34 4.95
CA ARG A 56 -21.31 -17.92 5.07
C ARG A 56 -19.97 -17.74 5.76
N LEU A 57 -19.63 -18.63 6.70
CA LEU A 57 -18.33 -18.62 7.38
C LEU A 57 -17.25 -19.29 6.55
N LYS A 58 -17.60 -20.21 5.63
CA LYS A 58 -16.61 -20.88 4.75
C LYS A 58 -15.81 -19.88 3.92
N SER A 59 -16.48 -18.91 3.29
CA SER A 59 -15.81 -17.84 2.52
C SER A 59 -14.83 -17.06 3.39
N ASN A 60 -15.27 -16.60 4.57
CA ASN A 60 -14.40 -15.90 5.52
C ASN A 60 -13.18 -16.74 5.93
N VAL A 61 -13.39 -18.03 6.23
CA VAL A 61 -12.31 -18.92 6.67
C VAL A 61 -11.28 -19.14 5.55
N ILE A 62 -11.73 -19.31 4.31
CA ILE A 62 -10.83 -19.44 3.15
C ILE A 62 -10.01 -18.16 2.98
N SER A 63 -10.61 -16.97 3.09
CA SER A 63 -9.90 -15.69 3.07
C SER A 63 -8.86 -15.59 4.19
N MET A 64 -9.22 -15.98 5.42
CA MET A 64 -8.28 -15.98 6.56
C MET A 64 -7.11 -16.95 6.35
N LEU A 65 -7.37 -18.15 5.83
CA LEU A 65 -6.31 -19.12 5.50
C LEU A 65 -5.36 -18.60 4.42
N GLY A 66 -5.86 -17.87 3.44
CA GLY A 66 -5.03 -17.21 2.44
C GLY A 66 -4.13 -16.14 3.05
N GLN A 67 -4.70 -15.28 3.90
CA GLN A 67 -3.95 -14.23 4.61
C GLN A 67 -2.87 -14.83 5.53
N LEU A 68 -3.22 -15.84 6.33
CA LEU A 68 -2.28 -16.55 7.20
C LEU A 68 -1.17 -17.24 6.41
N SER A 69 -1.52 -17.87 5.27
CA SER A 69 -0.54 -18.52 4.40
C SER A 69 0.44 -17.53 3.80
N TYR A 70 -0.03 -16.33 3.43
CA TYR A 70 0.84 -15.24 2.97
C TYR A 70 1.79 -14.76 4.09
N ALA A 71 1.27 -14.54 5.29
CA ALA A 71 2.06 -14.10 6.45
C ALA A 71 3.15 -15.11 6.85
N GLU A 72 2.88 -16.40 6.67
CA GLU A 72 3.85 -17.48 6.90
C GLU A 72 4.87 -17.66 5.77
N GLY A 73 4.76 -16.91 4.67
CA GLY A 73 5.61 -17.09 3.48
C GLY A 73 5.20 -18.27 2.57
N SER A 74 4.06 -18.91 2.83
CA SER A 74 3.51 -20.00 2.02
C SER A 74 2.76 -19.46 0.80
N TYR A 75 3.47 -18.73 -0.08
CA TYR A 75 2.87 -17.90 -1.13
C TYR A 75 2.01 -18.68 -2.14
N LYS A 76 2.40 -19.91 -2.54
CA LYS A 76 1.59 -20.74 -3.43
C LYS A 76 0.24 -21.09 -2.79
N THR A 77 0.28 -21.53 -1.53
CA THR A 77 -0.94 -21.84 -0.77
C THR A 77 -1.82 -20.60 -0.55
N ALA A 78 -1.21 -19.42 -0.36
CA ALA A 78 -1.94 -18.16 -0.26
C ALA A 78 -2.69 -17.85 -1.56
N ILE A 79 -2.05 -18.04 -2.72
CA ILE A 79 -2.68 -17.87 -4.04
C ILE A 79 -3.87 -18.83 -4.17
N ASP A 80 -3.69 -20.13 -3.89
CA ASP A 80 -4.74 -21.13 -4.02
C ASP A 80 -5.98 -20.79 -3.18
N TYR A 81 -5.80 -20.37 -1.93
CA TYR A 81 -6.92 -19.94 -1.07
C TYR A 81 -7.57 -18.65 -1.56
N MET A 82 -6.79 -17.67 -2.03
CA MET A 82 -7.35 -16.42 -2.50
C MET A 82 -8.10 -16.58 -3.83
N GLU A 83 -7.65 -17.44 -4.73
CA GLU A 83 -8.40 -17.80 -5.95
C GLU A 83 -9.73 -18.49 -5.62
N GLN A 84 -9.72 -19.43 -4.67
CA GLN A 84 -10.95 -20.06 -4.18
C GLN A 84 -11.92 -19.01 -3.58
N TRP A 85 -11.41 -18.12 -2.73
CA TRP A 85 -12.23 -17.07 -2.14
C TRP A 85 -12.84 -16.14 -3.18
N ILE A 86 -12.06 -15.69 -4.16
CA ILE A 86 -12.53 -14.83 -5.26
C ILE A 86 -13.63 -15.52 -6.05
N ALA A 87 -13.51 -16.84 -6.29
CA ALA A 87 -14.52 -17.61 -7.02
C ALA A 87 -15.83 -17.77 -6.25
N MET A 88 -15.81 -17.68 -4.91
CA MET A 88 -17.01 -17.78 -4.07
C MET A 88 -17.77 -16.46 -3.93
N GLU A 89 -17.09 -15.33 -4.16
CA GLU A 89 -17.66 -14.00 -3.97
C GLU A 89 -18.31 -13.48 -5.26
N SER A 90 -19.54 -13.02 -5.18
CA SER A 90 -20.24 -12.38 -6.31
C SER A 90 -19.63 -11.02 -6.68
N ASN A 91 -19.07 -10.32 -5.69
CA ASN A 91 -18.38 -9.05 -5.86
C ASN A 91 -17.13 -9.01 -4.97
N PRO A 92 -16.03 -9.69 -5.37
CA PRO A 92 -14.84 -9.78 -4.55
C PRO A 92 -14.20 -8.42 -4.35
N SER A 93 -13.70 -8.16 -3.14
CA SER A 93 -12.90 -6.97 -2.85
C SER A 93 -11.49 -7.09 -3.45
N SER A 94 -10.74 -5.99 -3.48
CA SER A 94 -9.34 -6.01 -3.96
C SER A 94 -8.41 -6.88 -3.12
N LEU A 95 -8.79 -7.24 -1.89
CA LEU A 95 -7.95 -7.98 -0.94
C LEU A 95 -7.34 -9.26 -1.52
N GLY A 96 -8.15 -10.09 -2.19
CA GLY A 96 -7.68 -11.34 -2.77
C GLY A 96 -6.65 -11.09 -3.87
N PHE A 97 -6.92 -10.14 -4.75
CA PHE A 97 -6.02 -9.76 -5.83
C PHE A 97 -4.71 -9.14 -5.30
N ASP A 98 -4.78 -8.32 -4.23
CA ASP A 98 -3.62 -7.75 -3.55
C ASP A 98 -2.69 -8.84 -3.01
N ILE A 99 -3.25 -9.85 -2.33
CA ILE A 99 -2.47 -10.96 -1.75
C ILE A 99 -1.88 -11.84 -2.86
N ILE A 100 -2.62 -12.14 -3.90
CA ILE A 100 -2.13 -12.90 -5.06
C ILE A 100 -0.97 -12.16 -5.72
N ALA A 101 -1.14 -10.85 -5.96
CA ALA A 101 -0.09 -10.01 -6.56
C ALA A 101 1.19 -9.99 -5.71
N ALA A 102 1.04 -9.75 -4.40
CA ALA A 102 2.16 -9.77 -3.46
C ALA A 102 2.83 -11.15 -3.38
N SER A 103 2.04 -12.23 -3.44
CA SER A 103 2.56 -13.60 -3.45
C SER A 103 3.39 -13.88 -4.70
N TYR A 104 2.90 -13.49 -5.89
CA TYR A 104 3.67 -13.63 -7.13
C TYR A 104 4.93 -12.77 -7.14
N TRP A 105 4.89 -11.58 -6.54
CA TRP A 105 6.08 -10.74 -6.35
C TRP A 105 7.15 -11.47 -5.53
N GLN A 106 6.76 -12.10 -4.41
CA GLN A 106 7.68 -12.90 -3.57
C GLN A 106 8.22 -14.12 -4.32
N LEU A 107 7.39 -14.75 -5.15
CA LEU A 107 7.77 -15.86 -6.02
C LEU A 107 8.60 -15.43 -7.26
N LYS A 108 8.90 -14.13 -7.40
CA LYS A 108 9.64 -13.55 -8.52
C LYS A 108 8.93 -13.66 -9.90
N ASP A 109 7.65 -14.01 -9.91
CA ASP A 109 6.81 -13.97 -11.12
C ASP A 109 6.25 -12.56 -11.33
N LYS A 110 7.11 -11.65 -11.80
CA LYS A 110 6.78 -10.23 -11.99
C LYS A 110 5.63 -10.02 -12.98
N LYS A 111 5.51 -10.88 -13.99
CA LYS A 111 4.45 -10.79 -14.99
C LYS A 111 3.07 -11.02 -14.35
N LYS A 112 2.94 -12.05 -13.53
CA LYS A 112 1.71 -12.31 -12.80
C LYS A 112 1.48 -11.28 -11.70
N ALA A 113 2.53 -10.87 -10.97
CA ALA A 113 2.44 -9.81 -9.98
C ALA A 113 1.84 -8.54 -10.59
N LEU A 114 2.31 -8.11 -11.76
CA LEU A 114 1.78 -6.95 -12.48
C LEU A 114 0.28 -7.13 -12.82
N LYS A 115 -0.05 -8.24 -13.48
CA LYS A 115 -1.45 -8.55 -13.87
C LYS A 115 -2.42 -8.47 -12.68
N PHE A 116 -2.05 -9.09 -11.55
CA PHE A 116 -2.92 -9.13 -10.36
C PHE A 116 -2.93 -7.81 -9.60
N SER A 117 -1.83 -7.03 -9.61
CA SER A 117 -1.83 -5.67 -9.03
C SER A 117 -2.71 -4.71 -9.81
N GLU A 118 -2.66 -4.73 -11.15
CA GLU A 118 -3.56 -3.96 -12.01
C GLU A 118 -5.03 -4.36 -11.76
N ARG A 119 -5.29 -5.66 -11.58
CA ARG A 119 -6.64 -6.14 -11.26
C ARG A 119 -7.10 -5.66 -9.88
N ALA A 120 -6.24 -5.69 -8.86
CA ALA A 120 -6.54 -5.20 -7.53
C ALA A 120 -6.93 -3.72 -7.55
N LEU A 121 -6.15 -2.88 -8.28
CA LEU A 121 -6.44 -1.46 -8.43
C LEU A 121 -7.78 -1.23 -9.16
N CYS A 122 -8.04 -1.96 -10.25
CA CYS A 122 -9.28 -1.89 -11.01
C CYS A 122 -10.49 -2.24 -10.14
N VAL A 123 -10.43 -3.34 -9.38
CA VAL A 123 -11.52 -3.80 -8.49
C VAL A 123 -11.76 -2.80 -7.36
N ALA A 124 -10.71 -2.26 -6.74
CA ALA A 124 -10.85 -1.25 -5.70
C ALA A 124 -11.58 0.00 -6.24
N LYS A 125 -11.22 0.46 -7.43
CA LYS A 125 -11.88 1.61 -8.09
C LYS A 125 -13.34 1.31 -8.46
N ALA A 126 -13.62 0.15 -9.02
CA ALA A 126 -14.98 -0.28 -9.36
C ALA A 126 -15.89 -0.33 -8.13
N ASN A 127 -15.37 -0.83 -7.02
CA ASN A 127 -16.08 -0.91 -5.73
C ASN A 127 -16.08 0.43 -4.96
N LYS A 128 -15.57 1.52 -5.56
CA LYS A 128 -15.45 2.85 -4.91
C LYS A 128 -14.71 2.78 -3.57
N SER A 129 -13.83 1.82 -3.40
CA SER A 129 -13.00 1.66 -2.21
C SER A 129 -11.62 2.31 -2.44
N LYS A 130 -11.00 2.77 -1.36
CA LYS A 130 -9.65 3.33 -1.42
C LYS A 130 -8.65 2.18 -1.67
N PRO A 131 -7.90 2.19 -2.80
CA PRO A 131 -6.88 1.17 -3.03
C PRO A 131 -5.78 1.25 -1.96
N LYS A 132 -5.17 0.12 -1.63
CA LYS A 132 -4.09 0.08 -0.63
C LYS A 132 -2.83 0.79 -1.14
N GLU A 133 -2.12 1.46 -0.25
CA GLU A 133 -0.83 2.08 -0.55
C GLU A 133 0.18 1.07 -1.10
N SER A 134 0.15 -0.16 -0.58
CA SER A 134 1.01 -1.26 -1.05
C SER A 134 0.74 -1.67 -2.49
N THR A 135 -0.51 -1.62 -2.96
CA THR A 135 -0.89 -1.91 -4.34
C THR A 135 -0.27 -0.90 -5.30
N TYR A 136 -0.37 0.40 -4.97
CA TYR A 136 0.28 1.45 -5.75
C TYR A 136 1.80 1.29 -5.78
N ASN A 137 2.42 1.05 -4.61
CA ASN A 137 3.87 0.90 -4.52
C ASN A 137 4.38 -0.30 -5.34
N LEU A 138 3.64 -1.41 -5.33
CA LEU A 138 3.99 -2.58 -6.14
C LEU A 138 3.86 -2.29 -7.64
N LEU A 139 2.79 -1.59 -8.05
CA LEU A 139 2.61 -1.18 -9.45
C LEU A 139 3.70 -0.21 -9.90
N VAL A 140 4.03 0.79 -9.09
CA VAL A 140 5.12 1.73 -9.38
C VAL A 140 6.45 0.98 -9.57
N ALA A 141 6.78 0.04 -8.67
CA ALA A 141 8.00 -0.76 -8.80
C ALA A 141 8.02 -1.59 -10.09
N LEU A 142 6.90 -2.23 -10.42
CA LEU A 142 6.76 -3.06 -11.62
C LEU A 142 6.79 -2.23 -12.91
N TYR A 143 6.16 -1.06 -12.93
CA TYR A 143 6.20 -0.15 -14.08
C TYR A 143 7.58 0.46 -14.27
N ASN A 144 8.26 0.84 -13.17
CA ASN A 144 9.63 1.36 -13.24
C ASN A 144 10.61 0.33 -13.83
N GLU A 145 10.52 -0.94 -13.40
CA GLU A 145 11.35 -2.02 -13.96
C GLU A 145 11.10 -2.28 -15.46
N ASN A 146 9.94 -1.92 -15.96
CA ASN A 146 9.56 -2.05 -17.37
C ASN A 146 9.65 -0.71 -18.14
N GLU A 147 10.26 0.32 -17.55
CA GLU A 147 10.43 1.65 -18.14
C GLU A 147 9.10 2.32 -18.56
N ARG A 148 8.00 1.94 -17.91
CA ARG A 148 6.63 2.41 -18.21
C ARG A 148 6.31 3.69 -17.43
N ILE A 149 7.08 4.75 -17.64
CA ILE A 149 6.99 6.01 -16.88
C ILE A 149 5.61 6.67 -17.02
N ASN A 150 5.03 6.63 -18.22
CA ASN A 150 3.68 7.18 -18.45
C ASN A 150 2.60 6.51 -17.59
N ASP A 151 2.74 5.21 -17.31
CA ASP A 151 1.79 4.47 -16.47
C ASP A 151 1.99 4.73 -14.96
N MET A 152 3.19 5.20 -14.57
CA MET A 152 3.47 5.58 -13.19
C MET A 152 2.83 6.92 -12.81
N LEU A 153 2.68 7.85 -13.76
CA LEU A 153 2.16 9.19 -13.50
C LEU A 153 0.78 9.18 -12.82
N PRO A 154 -0.27 8.52 -13.36
CA PRO A 154 -1.58 8.50 -12.71
C PRO A 154 -1.55 7.81 -11.34
N LEU A 155 -0.62 6.87 -11.11
CA LEU A 155 -0.46 6.24 -9.79
C LEU A 155 0.06 7.25 -8.74
N PHE A 156 1.03 8.08 -9.11
CA PHE A 156 1.55 9.10 -8.21
C PHE A 156 0.56 10.23 -7.95
N GLU A 157 -0.23 10.64 -8.95
CA GLU A 157 -1.32 11.62 -8.77
C GLU A 157 -2.37 11.09 -7.77
N GLU A 158 -2.71 9.80 -7.82
CA GLU A 158 -3.59 9.17 -6.84
C GLU A 158 -2.92 8.98 -5.48
N LEU A 159 -1.62 8.62 -5.44
CA LEU A 159 -0.86 8.48 -4.20
C LEU A 159 -0.79 9.78 -3.42
N VAL A 160 -0.50 10.91 -4.05
CA VAL A 160 -0.49 12.20 -3.34
C VAL A 160 -1.88 12.63 -2.85
N ARG A 161 -2.93 12.22 -3.56
CA ARG A 161 -4.33 12.47 -3.17
C ARG A 161 -4.75 11.62 -1.97
N PHE A 162 -4.45 10.33 -1.97
CA PHE A 162 -4.92 9.38 -0.95
C PHE A 162 -3.95 9.22 0.22
N TYR A 163 -2.67 9.43 -0.02
CA TYR A 163 -1.55 9.22 0.90
C TYR A 163 -0.54 10.37 0.77
N PRO A 164 -0.88 11.59 1.21
CA PRO A 164 -0.06 12.81 0.99
C PRO A 164 1.24 12.76 1.80
N LYS A 165 2.16 11.88 1.42
CA LYS A 165 3.49 11.73 2.01
C LYS A 165 4.53 12.43 1.16
N LYS A 166 5.55 13.02 1.78
CA LYS A 166 6.69 13.68 1.13
C LYS A 166 7.21 12.88 -0.08
N ARG A 167 7.50 11.59 0.13
CA ARG A 167 8.07 10.71 -0.90
C ARG A 167 7.26 10.68 -2.19
N TYR A 168 5.93 10.76 -2.10
CA TYR A 168 5.08 10.69 -3.30
C TYR A 168 5.04 12.02 -4.05
N TRP A 169 5.10 13.14 -3.34
CA TRP A 169 5.21 14.45 -3.97
C TRP A 169 6.54 14.62 -4.70
N THR A 170 7.66 14.21 -4.08
CA THR A 170 8.98 14.28 -4.70
C THR A 170 9.10 13.34 -5.90
N GLN A 171 8.54 12.12 -5.81
CA GLN A 171 8.50 11.18 -6.92
C GLN A 171 7.60 11.68 -8.06
N LEU A 172 6.43 12.25 -7.76
CA LEU A 172 5.55 12.87 -8.74
C LEU A 172 6.26 14.00 -9.49
N SER A 173 6.94 14.89 -8.76
CA SER A 173 7.76 15.93 -9.37
C SER A 173 8.84 15.34 -10.27
N GLY A 174 9.53 14.28 -9.85
CA GLY A 174 10.53 13.58 -10.66
C GLY A 174 9.93 13.04 -11.97
N VAL A 175 8.80 12.34 -11.88
CA VAL A 175 8.10 11.79 -13.07
C VAL A 175 7.66 12.89 -14.03
N TYR A 176 7.13 14.01 -13.52
CA TYR A 176 6.80 15.15 -14.37
C TYR A 176 8.06 15.73 -15.06
N GLY A 177 9.20 15.77 -14.37
CA GLY A 177 10.49 16.21 -14.94
C GLY A 177 10.95 15.30 -16.08
N GLU A 178 10.90 13.98 -15.89
CA GLU A 178 11.24 13.00 -16.94
C GLU A 178 10.33 13.11 -18.16
N LEU A 179 9.05 13.42 -17.93
CA LEU A 179 8.06 13.67 -19.00
C LEU A 179 8.13 15.10 -19.57
N LYS A 180 9.10 15.92 -19.14
CA LYS A 180 9.29 17.31 -19.59
C LYS A 180 8.06 18.21 -19.33
N GLN A 181 7.28 17.91 -18.29
CA GLN A 181 6.12 18.69 -17.87
C GLN A 181 6.53 19.68 -16.73
N GLU A 182 7.40 20.65 -17.04
CA GLU A 182 8.07 21.50 -16.06
C GLU A 182 7.10 22.26 -15.13
N ASN A 183 6.00 22.78 -15.65
CA ASN A 183 5.00 23.48 -14.84
C ASN A 183 4.36 22.56 -13.78
N LYS A 184 4.08 21.31 -14.13
CA LYS A 184 3.52 20.32 -13.20
C LYS A 184 4.59 19.81 -12.22
N GLN A 185 5.83 19.69 -12.68
CA GLN A 185 6.98 19.37 -11.83
C GLN A 185 7.11 20.41 -10.72
N LEU A 186 7.11 21.69 -11.10
CA LEU A 186 7.14 22.81 -10.14
C LEU A 186 5.95 22.74 -9.18
N SER A 187 4.73 22.63 -9.71
CA SER A 187 3.52 22.61 -8.88
C SER A 187 3.52 21.46 -7.86
N ALA A 188 4.03 20.29 -8.21
CA ALA A 188 4.13 19.15 -7.29
C ALA A 188 5.12 19.44 -6.15
N LEU A 189 6.25 20.09 -6.45
CA LEU A 189 7.26 20.40 -5.44
C LEU A 189 6.84 21.62 -4.57
N GLU A 190 6.18 22.62 -5.16
CA GLU A 190 5.54 23.72 -4.40
C GLU A 190 4.50 23.17 -3.42
N ALA A 191 3.62 22.25 -3.88
CA ALA A 191 2.64 21.63 -3.01
C ALA A 191 3.26 20.86 -1.83
N ALA A 192 4.39 20.20 -2.04
CA ALA A 192 5.15 19.57 -0.97
C ALA A 192 5.75 20.59 0.00
N HIS A 193 6.29 21.69 -0.51
CA HIS A 193 6.83 22.78 0.29
C HIS A 193 5.76 23.46 1.14
N ASP A 194 4.61 23.79 0.56
CA ASP A 194 3.50 24.46 1.25
C ASP A 194 2.93 23.61 2.39
N GLN A 195 2.94 22.28 2.22
CA GLN A 195 2.57 21.32 3.26
C GLN A 195 3.68 21.07 4.30
N ARG A 196 4.82 21.78 4.21
CA ARG A 196 5.97 21.63 5.11
C ARG A 196 6.55 20.21 5.12
N LEU A 197 6.50 19.53 3.99
CA LEU A 197 6.99 18.16 3.84
C LEU A 197 8.48 18.08 3.43
N LEU A 198 9.02 19.15 2.84
CA LEU A 198 10.42 19.19 2.43
C LEU A 198 11.34 19.41 3.64
N ASP A 199 12.41 18.61 3.72
CA ASP A 199 13.39 18.65 4.82
C ASP A 199 14.85 18.40 4.35
N LYS A 200 15.09 18.41 3.02
CA LYS A 200 16.43 18.20 2.45
C LYS A 200 16.86 19.37 1.59
N GLU A 201 18.14 19.74 1.70
CA GLU A 201 18.76 20.77 0.90
C GLU A 201 18.50 20.59 -0.60
N THR A 202 18.68 19.37 -1.10
CA THR A 202 18.48 19.06 -2.53
C THR A 202 17.06 19.38 -3.02
N GLU A 203 16.06 19.22 -2.16
CA GLU A 203 14.66 19.51 -2.47
C GLU A 203 14.42 21.03 -2.58
N TYR A 204 14.97 21.79 -1.64
CA TYR A 204 14.92 23.26 -1.65
C TYR A 204 15.66 23.86 -2.85
N VAL A 205 16.86 23.34 -3.14
CA VAL A 205 17.65 23.76 -4.30
C VAL A 205 16.92 23.44 -5.61
N SER A 206 16.30 22.26 -5.71
CA SER A 206 15.51 21.89 -6.89
C SER A 206 14.30 22.80 -7.08
N LEU A 207 13.58 23.10 -5.99
CA LEU A 207 12.45 24.02 -6.04
C LEU A 207 12.88 25.44 -6.42
N TYR A 208 14.00 25.93 -5.85
CA TYR A 208 14.60 27.21 -6.25
C TYR A 208 14.87 27.26 -7.76
N GLN A 209 15.53 26.23 -8.30
CA GLN A 209 15.89 26.17 -9.72
C GLN A 209 14.66 26.15 -10.64
N LEU A 210 13.62 25.43 -10.24
CA LEU A 210 12.36 25.39 -10.99
C LEU A 210 11.65 26.74 -10.96
N LEU A 211 11.61 27.41 -9.81
CA LEU A 211 11.02 28.75 -9.66
C LEU A 211 11.78 29.81 -10.47
N MET A 212 13.11 29.74 -10.49
CA MET A 212 13.93 30.64 -11.31
C MET A 212 13.67 30.46 -12.81
N ARG A 213 13.53 29.21 -13.27
CA ARG A 213 13.14 28.89 -14.66
C ARG A 213 11.72 29.35 -15.00
N ALA A 214 10.83 29.33 -14.02
CA ALA A 214 9.47 29.83 -14.17
C ALA A 214 9.32 31.34 -13.99
N GLU A 215 10.45 32.09 -14.01
CA GLU A 215 10.50 33.55 -13.85
C GLU A 215 9.84 34.05 -12.55
N ALA A 216 9.96 33.29 -11.46
CA ALA A 216 9.41 33.60 -10.14
C ALA A 216 10.52 33.81 -9.08
N PRO A 217 11.44 34.80 -9.27
CA PRO A 217 12.64 34.96 -8.45
C PRO A 217 12.32 35.28 -6.99
N LEU A 218 11.30 36.07 -6.71
CA LEU A 218 10.88 36.36 -5.33
C LEU A 218 10.42 35.10 -4.56
N LYS A 219 9.68 34.22 -5.23
CA LYS A 219 9.32 32.94 -4.61
C LYS A 219 10.56 32.06 -4.38
N ALA A 220 11.48 32.02 -5.35
CA ALA A 220 12.73 31.28 -5.25
C ALA A 220 13.57 31.76 -4.05
N ALA A 221 13.74 33.07 -3.88
CA ALA A 221 14.43 33.64 -2.73
C ALA A 221 13.79 33.25 -1.40
N ARG A 222 12.45 33.34 -1.30
CA ARG A 222 11.71 32.95 -0.09
C ARG A 222 11.89 31.47 0.28
N VAL A 223 11.92 30.59 -0.71
CA VAL A 223 12.15 29.15 -0.51
C VAL A 223 13.52 28.90 0.09
N ILE A 224 14.58 29.50 -0.45
CA ILE A 224 15.95 29.37 0.09
C ILE A 224 16.05 30.04 1.47
N SER A 225 15.48 31.22 1.66
CA SER A 225 15.45 31.90 2.95
C SER A 225 14.83 31.03 4.05
N TYR A 226 13.69 30.41 3.73
CA TYR A 226 13.01 29.49 4.65
C TYR A 226 13.87 28.24 4.94
N GLY A 227 14.52 27.67 3.92
CA GLY A 227 15.41 26.53 4.09
C GLY A 227 16.61 26.83 5.00
N LEU A 228 17.20 28.01 4.85
CA LEU A 228 18.29 28.51 5.72
C LEU A 228 17.79 28.73 7.17
N GLU A 229 16.63 29.40 7.35
CA GLU A 229 16.02 29.63 8.68
C GLU A 229 15.74 28.32 9.43
N LYS A 230 15.35 27.28 8.72
CA LYS A 230 15.02 25.96 9.30
C LYS A 230 16.20 25.00 9.33
N GLU A 231 17.38 25.45 8.95
CA GLU A 231 18.60 24.63 8.87
C GLU A 231 18.46 23.39 7.94
N TYR A 232 17.51 23.43 7.00
CA TYR A 232 17.37 22.41 5.93
C TYR A 232 18.34 22.66 4.78
N VAL A 233 18.82 23.89 4.63
CA VAL A 233 19.80 24.32 3.65
C VAL A 233 21.01 24.86 4.42
N GLU A 234 22.19 24.40 4.08
CA GLU A 234 23.44 24.88 4.68
C GLU A 234 23.72 26.32 4.26
N GLU A 235 24.08 27.18 5.25
CA GLU A 235 24.55 28.54 4.95
C GLU A 235 25.97 28.51 4.39
N ASN A 236 26.07 28.66 3.08
CA ASN A 236 27.33 28.71 2.37
C ASN A 236 27.25 29.74 1.22
N GLU A 237 28.42 30.04 0.61
CA GLU A 237 28.54 31.04 -0.46
C GLU A 237 27.58 30.77 -1.62
N LYS A 238 27.38 29.52 -2.01
CA LYS A 238 26.48 29.11 -3.11
C LYS A 238 25.01 29.45 -2.80
N HIS A 239 24.53 29.10 -1.60
CA HIS A 239 23.16 29.32 -1.23
C HIS A 239 22.83 30.77 -0.92
N LEU A 240 23.84 31.53 -0.39
CA LEU A 240 23.72 32.98 -0.25
C LEU A 240 23.69 33.69 -1.62
N LYS A 241 24.42 33.19 -2.62
CA LYS A 241 24.28 33.67 -4.01
C LYS A 241 22.90 33.40 -4.59
N TYR A 242 22.32 32.23 -4.35
CA TYR A 242 20.94 31.93 -4.77
C TYR A 242 19.93 32.89 -4.14
N LEU A 243 20.10 33.17 -2.85
CA LEU A 243 19.25 34.13 -2.15
C LEU A 243 19.37 35.54 -2.76
N ALA A 244 20.63 36.01 -2.96
CA ALA A 244 20.90 37.32 -3.55
C ALA A 244 20.34 37.46 -4.98
N GLN A 245 20.50 36.43 -5.82
CA GLN A 245 19.95 36.40 -7.18
C GLN A 245 18.41 36.53 -7.17
N GLY A 246 17.74 35.78 -6.30
CA GLY A 246 16.30 35.83 -6.23
C GLY A 246 15.73 37.17 -5.72
N TRP A 247 16.51 37.92 -4.91
CA TRP A 247 16.09 39.25 -4.43
C TRP A 247 16.45 40.36 -5.40
N HIS A 248 17.44 40.15 -6.27
CA HIS A 248 17.93 41.20 -7.18
C HIS A 248 17.16 41.29 -8.51
N MET A 249 16.52 40.16 -8.91
CA MET A 249 15.68 40.08 -10.13
C MET A 249 14.23 40.45 -9.86
#